data_b670e242a517e446725c28db6e78a5d8
#
_entry.id   b670e242a517e446725c28db6e78a5d8
#
_cell.length_a   1.000
_cell.length_b   1.000
_cell.length_c   1.000
_cell.angle_alpha   90.00
_cell.angle_beta   90.00
_cell.angle_gamma   90.00
#
_symmetry.space_group_name_H-M   'P 1'
#
loop_
_entity.id
_entity.type
_entity.pdbx_description
1 polymer ?
#
loop_
_entity_poly.entity_id
_entity_poly.type
_entity_poly.pdbx_seq_one_letter_code
_entity_poly.pdbx_strand_id
1 'polypeptide(L)'
;MEAKTKAQELGFLSREYAVGKDKSKWLGLFAEDAVVEDPIGVSPLDSSGKGHKGLEAIEAFYDNVIANGDLIFEIKESIPCGDECANFAHITNKINGAEIKTKMIVI
;
A
#
# COMPACT_ATOMS: atom_id res chain seq x y z
N MET A 1 7.98 13.62 -7.64
CA MET A 1 8.49 14.03 -6.30
C MET A 1 9.80 13.34 -6.00
N GLU A 2 10.73 14.08 -5.48
CA GLU A 2 12.01 13.52 -5.06
C GLU A 2 11.96 13.15 -3.58
N ALA A 3 12.38 11.94 -3.24
CA ALA A 3 12.38 11.48 -1.86
C ALA A 3 13.51 12.12 -1.06
N LYS A 4 13.20 12.57 0.15
CA LYS A 4 14.15 13.20 1.08
C LYS A 4 14.64 12.28 2.18
N THR A 5 13.92 11.18 2.42
CA THR A 5 14.25 10.17 3.44
C THR A 5 14.05 8.78 2.85
N LYS A 6 14.63 7.78 3.51
CA LYS A 6 14.46 6.38 3.10
C LYS A 6 12.99 5.94 3.22
N ALA A 7 12.31 6.34 4.28
CA ALA A 7 10.89 6.02 4.46
C ALA A 7 10.04 6.60 3.32
N GLN A 8 10.31 7.84 2.92
CA GLN A 8 9.60 8.46 1.79
C GLN A 8 9.89 7.75 0.47
N GLU A 9 11.15 7.39 0.22
CA GLU A 9 11.53 6.62 -0.96
C GLU A 9 10.77 5.29 -1.02
N LEU A 10 10.71 4.55 0.08
CA LEU A 10 10.00 3.28 0.14
C LEU A 10 8.50 3.45 -0.11
N GLY A 11 7.89 4.51 0.41
CA GLY A 11 6.49 4.82 0.14
C GLY A 11 6.23 5.09 -1.35
N PHE A 12 7.11 5.83 -2.01
CA PHE A 12 7.00 6.09 -3.45
C PHE A 12 7.19 4.83 -4.28
N LEU A 13 8.14 3.97 -3.89
CA LEU A 13 8.37 2.69 -4.56
C LEU A 13 7.19 1.72 -4.37
N SER A 14 6.59 1.70 -3.19
CA SER A 14 5.40 0.90 -2.93
C SER A 14 4.28 1.28 -3.89
N ARG A 15 4.03 2.56 -4.06
CA ARG A 15 3.06 3.05 -5.04
C ARG A 15 3.42 2.62 -6.46
N GLU A 16 4.65 2.83 -6.88
CA GLU A 16 5.12 2.50 -8.23
C GLU A 16 4.95 1.01 -8.53
N TYR A 17 5.37 0.15 -7.61
CA TYR A 17 5.30 -1.29 -7.83
C TYR A 17 3.87 -1.85 -7.73
N ALA A 18 3.03 -1.24 -6.90
CA ALA A 18 1.62 -1.61 -6.83
C ALA A 18 0.88 -1.25 -8.13
N VAL A 19 1.08 -0.04 -8.64
CA VAL A 19 0.48 0.42 -9.90
C VAL A 19 0.99 -0.42 -11.08
N GLY A 20 2.29 -0.71 -11.10
CA GLY A 20 2.92 -1.51 -12.15
C GLY A 20 2.72 -3.00 -12.00
N LYS A 21 2.09 -3.46 -10.92
CA LYS A 21 1.86 -4.88 -10.60
C LYS A 21 3.14 -5.71 -10.59
N ASP A 22 4.20 -5.13 -10.06
CA ASP A 22 5.47 -5.81 -9.86
C ASP A 22 5.50 -6.45 -8.47
N LYS A 23 4.90 -7.62 -8.35
CA LYS A 23 4.75 -8.33 -7.09
C LYS A 23 6.07 -8.57 -6.38
N SER A 24 7.07 -9.05 -7.11
CA SER A 24 8.38 -9.38 -6.53
C SER A 24 9.07 -8.16 -5.93
N LYS A 25 9.08 -7.05 -6.65
CA LYS A 25 9.68 -5.80 -6.16
C LYS A 25 8.87 -5.21 -5.01
N TRP A 26 7.54 -5.27 -5.09
CA TRP A 26 6.69 -4.78 -4.01
C TRP A 26 6.93 -5.55 -2.71
N LEU A 27 6.94 -6.89 -2.77
CA LEU A 27 7.23 -7.73 -1.60
C LEU A 27 8.64 -7.48 -1.04
N GLY A 28 9.59 -7.20 -1.91
CA GLY A 28 10.97 -6.90 -1.51
C GLY A 28 11.15 -5.63 -0.70
N LEU A 29 10.12 -4.78 -0.61
CA LEU A 29 10.17 -3.57 0.21
C LEU A 29 9.95 -3.84 1.70
N PHE A 30 9.44 -5.03 2.07
CA PHE A 30 9.00 -5.33 3.42
C PHE A 30 10.02 -6.21 4.16
N ALA A 31 10.23 -5.91 5.44
CA ALA A 31 10.98 -6.78 6.33
C ALA A 31 10.17 -8.05 6.63
N GLU A 32 10.85 -9.11 7.09
CA GLU A 32 10.20 -10.40 7.38
C GLU A 32 9.10 -10.31 8.41
N ASP A 33 9.22 -9.38 9.36
CA ASP A 33 8.27 -9.15 10.45
C ASP A 33 7.37 -7.94 10.22
N ALA A 34 7.33 -7.42 9.01
CA ALA A 34 6.48 -6.27 8.68
C ALA A 34 5.01 -6.57 8.88
N VAL A 35 4.24 -5.53 9.13
CA VAL A 35 2.78 -5.61 9.27
C VAL A 35 2.16 -4.59 8.32
N VAL A 36 1.21 -5.04 7.51
CA VAL A 36 0.41 -4.17 6.65
C VAL A 36 -1.00 -4.08 7.21
N GLU A 37 -1.45 -2.88 7.48
CA GLU A 37 -2.83 -2.60 7.89
C GLU A 37 -3.49 -1.73 6.84
N ASP A 38 -4.49 -2.28 6.14
CA ASP A 38 -5.17 -1.57 5.05
C ASP A 38 -6.62 -2.06 4.92
N PRO A 39 -7.58 -1.38 5.52
CA PRO A 39 -7.44 -0.28 6.48
C PRO A 39 -7.06 -0.77 7.88
N ILE A 40 -6.73 0.17 8.75
CA ILE A 40 -6.50 -0.13 10.18
C ILE A 40 -7.80 -0.60 10.81
N GLY A 41 -7.73 -1.70 11.57
CA GLY A 41 -8.88 -2.25 12.28
C GLY A 41 -9.63 -3.33 11.53
N VAL A 42 -10.72 -3.80 12.10
CA VAL A 42 -11.54 -4.87 11.52
C VAL A 42 -12.20 -4.40 10.23
N SER A 43 -12.06 -5.19 9.17
CA SER A 43 -12.65 -4.89 7.87
C SER A 43 -12.89 -6.19 7.09
N PRO A 44 -13.60 -6.13 5.94
CA PRO A 44 -13.72 -7.30 5.06
C PRO A 44 -12.39 -7.84 4.56
N LEU A 45 -11.33 -7.00 4.54
CA LEU A 45 -9.99 -7.40 4.11
C LEU A 45 -9.15 -7.94 5.27
N ASP A 46 -9.56 -7.72 6.50
CA ASP A 46 -8.85 -8.14 7.70
C ASP A 46 -9.83 -8.35 8.86
N SER A 47 -10.34 -9.57 9.00
CA SER A 47 -11.32 -9.90 10.02
C SER A 47 -10.75 -9.84 11.45
N SER A 48 -9.43 -10.00 11.60
CA SER A 48 -8.78 -9.91 12.91
C SER A 48 -8.65 -8.48 13.40
N GLY A 49 -8.54 -7.52 12.49
CA GLY A 49 -8.25 -6.13 12.79
C GLY A 49 -6.84 -5.86 13.28
N LYS A 50 -5.96 -6.87 13.21
CA LYS A 50 -4.58 -6.79 13.74
C LYS A 50 -3.53 -6.60 12.64
N GLY A 51 -3.95 -6.55 11.38
CA GLY A 51 -3.07 -6.41 10.24
C GLY A 51 -2.59 -7.74 9.65
N HIS A 52 -1.94 -7.61 8.50
CA HIS A 52 -1.32 -8.74 7.80
C HIS A 52 0.13 -8.82 8.26
N LYS A 53 0.44 -9.82 9.09
CA LYS A 53 1.73 -9.96 9.75
C LYS A 53 2.62 -10.95 9.02
N GLY A 54 3.82 -10.49 8.64
CA GLY A 54 4.83 -11.29 7.97
C GLY A 54 4.62 -11.40 6.48
N LEU A 55 5.67 -11.84 5.77
CA LEU A 55 5.68 -11.83 4.30
C LEU A 55 4.62 -12.73 3.68
N GLU A 56 4.31 -13.87 4.29
CA GLU A 56 3.28 -14.77 3.76
C GLU A 56 1.90 -14.12 3.77
N ALA A 57 1.54 -13.45 4.87
CA ALA A 57 0.26 -12.74 4.97
C ALA A 57 0.23 -11.50 4.06
N ILE A 58 1.35 -10.80 3.93
CA ILE A 58 1.48 -9.64 3.05
C ILE A 58 1.38 -10.07 1.58
N GLU A 59 1.95 -11.20 1.22
CA GLU A 59 1.80 -11.76 -0.12
C GLU A 59 0.34 -12.09 -0.44
N ALA A 60 -0.35 -12.71 0.51
CA ALA A 60 -1.78 -13.00 0.35
C ALA A 60 -2.60 -11.72 0.17
N PHE A 61 -2.27 -10.67 0.92
CA PHE A 61 -2.89 -9.35 0.75
C PHE A 61 -2.66 -8.81 -0.67
N TYR A 62 -1.43 -8.90 -1.17
CA TYR A 62 -1.13 -8.49 -2.55
C TYR A 62 -2.01 -9.25 -3.55
N ASP A 63 -2.06 -10.56 -3.44
CA ASP A 63 -2.80 -11.42 -4.39
C ASP A 63 -4.31 -11.16 -4.35
N ASN A 64 -4.85 -10.88 -3.17
CA ASN A 64 -6.29 -10.70 -2.99
C ASN A 64 -6.77 -9.27 -3.24
N VAL A 65 -5.92 -8.27 -3.10
CA VAL A 65 -6.30 -6.86 -3.16
C VAL A 65 -5.63 -6.15 -4.33
N ILE A 66 -4.30 -6.09 -4.35
CA ILE A 66 -3.56 -5.29 -5.33
C ILE A 66 -3.65 -5.91 -6.73
N ALA A 67 -3.53 -7.22 -6.83
CA ALA A 67 -3.48 -7.93 -8.11
C ALA A 67 -4.83 -7.95 -8.85
N ASN A 68 -5.94 -7.75 -8.15
CA ASN A 68 -7.29 -8.00 -8.70
C ASN A 68 -7.91 -6.85 -9.48
N GLY A 69 -7.25 -5.71 -9.57
CA GLY A 69 -7.83 -4.56 -10.27
C GLY A 69 -6.78 -3.67 -10.88
N ASP A 70 -7.24 -2.68 -11.63
CA ASP A 70 -6.39 -1.62 -12.12
C ASP A 70 -6.38 -0.48 -11.11
N LEU A 71 -5.18 -0.02 -10.76
CA LEU A 71 -4.96 0.92 -9.69
C LEU A 71 -4.45 2.24 -10.25
N ILE A 72 -5.16 3.33 -9.93
CA ILE A 72 -4.69 4.70 -10.12
C ILE A 72 -4.38 5.23 -8.73
N PHE A 73 -3.14 5.60 -8.50
CA PHE A 73 -2.66 5.97 -7.17
C PHE A 73 -1.92 7.31 -7.28
N GLU A 74 -2.58 8.38 -6.81
CA GLU A 74 -2.01 9.71 -6.85
C GLU A 74 -1.63 10.18 -5.46
N ILE A 75 -0.33 10.40 -5.22
CA ILE A 75 0.14 11.02 -3.98
C ILE A 75 -0.03 12.52 -4.13
N LYS A 76 -0.93 13.09 -3.33
CA LYS A 76 -1.24 14.53 -3.36
C LYS A 76 -0.29 15.32 -2.47
N GLU A 77 0.12 14.75 -1.36
CA GLU A 77 1.02 15.38 -0.41
C GLU A 77 1.83 14.30 0.30
N SER A 78 3.10 14.56 0.54
CA SER A 78 4.00 13.61 1.18
C SER A 78 4.80 14.33 2.26
N ILE A 79 4.75 13.79 3.47
CA ILE A 79 5.36 14.42 4.65
C ILE A 79 6.30 13.41 5.29
N PRO A 80 7.63 13.53 5.03
CA PRO A 80 8.60 12.68 5.70
C PRO A 80 8.85 13.17 7.12
N CYS A 81 9.02 12.22 8.05
CA CYS A 81 9.29 12.52 9.45
C CYS A 81 10.18 11.41 10.03
N GLY A 82 11.50 11.63 10.06
CA GLY A 82 12.45 10.63 10.55
C GLY A 82 12.35 9.33 9.75
N ASP A 83 12.07 8.23 10.46
CA ASP A 83 11.93 6.90 9.88
C ASP A 83 10.52 6.61 9.37
N GLU A 84 9.63 7.60 9.40
CA GLU A 84 8.26 7.46 8.94
C GLU A 84 7.96 8.46 7.83
N CYS A 85 6.92 8.20 7.07
CA CYS A 85 6.42 9.10 6.05
C CYS A 85 4.91 8.96 5.95
N ALA A 86 4.20 10.09 5.99
CA ALA A 86 2.76 10.12 5.76
C ALA A 86 2.49 10.64 4.35
N ASN A 87 1.76 9.86 3.57
CA ASN A 87 1.34 10.25 2.23
C ASN A 87 -0.18 10.40 2.19
N PHE A 88 -0.66 11.58 1.79
CA PHE A 88 -2.06 11.74 1.46
C PHE A 88 -2.26 11.39 -0.01
N ALA A 89 -3.14 10.43 -0.28
CA ALA A 89 -3.33 9.88 -1.61
C ALA A 89 -4.80 9.79 -2.01
N HIS A 90 -5.03 9.96 -3.30
CA HIS A 90 -6.30 9.59 -3.93
C HIS A 90 -6.06 8.30 -4.71
N ILE A 91 -6.83 7.27 -4.39
CA ILE A 91 -6.69 5.96 -4.99
C ILE A 91 -7.99 5.59 -5.69
N THR A 92 -7.89 5.19 -6.95
CA THR A 92 -9.01 4.64 -7.72
C THR A 92 -8.67 3.20 -8.06
N ASN A 93 -9.54 2.29 -7.66
CA ASN A 93 -9.39 0.87 -7.99
C ASN A 93 -10.52 0.44 -8.91
N LYS A 94 -10.17 -0.08 -10.07
CA LYS A 94 -11.12 -0.57 -11.08
C LYS A 94 -11.16 -2.09 -11.05
N ILE A 95 -12.26 -2.63 -10.54
CA ILE A 95 -12.45 -4.08 -10.39
C ILE A 95 -13.79 -4.46 -11.03
N ASN A 96 -13.77 -5.39 -11.99
CA ASN A 96 -14.97 -5.95 -12.63
C ASN A 96 -15.94 -4.88 -13.16
N GLY A 97 -15.41 -3.82 -13.75
CA GLY A 97 -16.22 -2.72 -14.27
C GLY A 97 -16.71 -1.72 -13.23
N ALA A 98 -16.45 -1.96 -11.96
CA ALA A 98 -16.73 -1.01 -10.88
C ALA A 98 -15.51 -0.13 -10.62
N GLU A 99 -15.76 1.10 -10.23
CA GLU A 99 -14.72 2.07 -9.91
C GLU A 99 -14.89 2.53 -8.47
N ILE A 100 -13.90 2.19 -7.62
CA ILE A 100 -13.91 2.54 -6.20
C ILE A 100 -12.86 3.63 -5.96
N LYS A 101 -13.32 4.79 -5.51
CA LYS A 101 -12.46 5.94 -5.22
C LYS A 101 -12.31 6.12 -3.72
N THR A 102 -11.07 6.23 -3.26
CA THR A 102 -10.75 6.36 -1.85
C THR A 102 -9.74 7.47 -1.64
N LYS A 103 -9.95 8.26 -0.59
CA LYS A 103 -8.93 9.16 -0.06
C LYS A 103 -8.30 8.44 1.13
N MET A 104 -6.97 8.38 1.17
CA MET A 104 -6.28 7.65 2.22
C MET A 104 -5.03 8.37 2.68
N ILE A 105 -4.71 8.17 3.96
CA ILE A 105 -3.41 8.53 4.51
C ILE A 105 -2.65 7.22 4.70
N VAL A 106 -1.50 7.13 4.04
CA VAL A 106 -0.63 5.96 4.08
C VAL A 106 0.61 6.31 4.88
N ILE A 107 0.90 5.55 5.91
CA ILE A 107 2.07 5.76 6.77
C ILE A 107 3.01 4.57 6.67
#